data_5229e1e5eb6d5f90c6eaaa1355b64602
#
_entry.id   5229e1e5eb6d5f90c6eaaa1355b64602
#
_cell.length_a   1.000
_cell.length_b   1.000
_cell.length_c   1.000
_cell.angle_alpha   90.00
_cell.angle_beta   90.00
_cell.angle_gamma   90.00
#
_symmetry.space_group_name_H-M   'P 1'
#
loop_
_entity.id
_entity.type
_entity.pdbx_description
1 polymer ?
#
loop_
_entity_poly.entity_id
_entity_poly.type
_entity_poly.pdbx_seq_one_letter_code
_entity_poly.pdbx_strand_id
1 'polypeptide(L)'
;GLPTNDLKKTIEFYKSLGFEVILETYNEKAKEKVAFLQIQNYCIESFENGQAVMADGAYQHVALDVRDIEEMYKKICENGYEVITDGIEQLPFWDNGVKFFMIKGPNEERIEFCQKL
;
A
#
# COMPACT_ATOMS: atom_id res chain seq x y z
N GLY A 1 0.41 -5.86 10.57
CA GLY A 1 1.87 -6.13 10.60
C GLY A 1 2.40 -6.39 9.21
N LEU A 2 3.50 -5.74 8.86
CA LEU A 2 4.16 -5.89 7.57
C LEU A 2 5.66 -6.12 7.78
N PRO A 3 6.12 -7.39 7.74
CA PRO A 3 7.55 -7.68 7.74
C PRO A 3 8.20 -7.13 6.46
N THR A 4 9.37 -6.53 6.61
CA THR A 4 10.08 -5.96 5.47
C THR A 4 11.57 -6.33 5.49
N ASN A 5 12.18 -6.33 4.30
CA ASN A 5 13.62 -6.48 4.12
C ASN A 5 14.33 -5.11 4.12
N ASP A 6 13.59 -4.03 3.93
CA ASP A 6 14.13 -2.66 3.87
C ASP A 6 13.08 -1.67 4.38
N LEU A 7 13.18 -1.30 5.66
CA LEU A 7 12.22 -0.41 6.30
C LEU A 7 12.24 1.00 5.69
N LYS A 8 13.40 1.49 5.29
CA LYS A 8 13.51 2.81 4.65
C LYS A 8 12.71 2.89 3.36
N LYS A 9 12.85 1.89 2.48
CA LYS A 9 12.05 1.81 1.24
C LYS A 9 10.57 1.69 1.51
N THR A 10 10.19 0.90 2.51
CA THR A 10 8.78 0.76 2.92
C THR A 10 8.20 2.09 3.41
N ILE A 11 8.92 2.80 4.26
CA ILE A 11 8.52 4.13 4.74
C ILE A 11 8.36 5.10 3.57
N GLU A 12 9.35 5.19 2.67
CA GLU A 12 9.32 6.09 1.51
C GLU A 12 8.12 5.78 0.60
N PHE A 13 7.84 4.51 0.34
CA PHE A 13 6.71 4.06 -0.47
C PHE A 13 5.37 4.50 0.13
N TYR A 14 5.10 4.15 1.39
CA TYR A 14 3.81 4.49 2.02
C TYR A 14 3.65 5.99 2.26
N LYS A 15 4.71 6.72 2.60
CA LYS A 15 4.67 8.19 2.66
C LYS A 15 4.29 8.80 1.31
N SER A 16 4.77 8.27 0.22
CA SER A 16 4.43 8.74 -1.12
C SER A 16 2.96 8.51 -1.49
N LEU A 17 2.30 7.55 -0.83
CA LEU A 17 0.85 7.29 -0.96
C LEU A 17 -0.01 8.14 -0.01
N GLY A 18 0.60 8.96 0.84
CA GLY A 18 -0.10 9.81 1.80
C GLY A 18 -0.14 9.30 3.23
N PHE A 19 0.54 8.20 3.55
CA PHE A 19 0.70 7.74 4.93
C PHE A 19 1.64 8.66 5.70
N GLU A 20 1.37 8.81 6.99
CA GLU A 20 2.24 9.51 7.92
C GLU A 20 2.97 8.51 8.83
N VAL A 21 4.24 8.77 9.10
CA VAL A 21 4.99 8.04 10.13
C VAL A 21 4.60 8.59 11.48
N ILE A 22 3.85 7.82 12.25
CA ILE A 22 3.39 8.25 13.59
C ILE A 22 4.32 7.80 14.70
N LEU A 23 5.16 6.80 14.45
CA LEU A 23 6.19 6.35 15.37
C LEU A 23 7.30 5.63 14.60
N GLU A 24 8.55 5.95 14.88
CA GLU A 24 9.72 5.13 14.55
C GLU A 24 10.41 4.72 15.84
N THR A 25 10.77 3.47 15.97
CA THR A 25 11.41 2.94 17.16
C THR A 25 12.25 1.71 16.84
N TYR A 26 12.91 1.19 17.86
CA TYR A 26 13.68 -0.04 17.80
C TYR A 26 13.15 -1.02 18.85
N ASN A 27 12.81 -2.23 18.40
CA ASN A 27 12.42 -3.30 19.31
C ASN A 27 13.68 -4.03 19.79
N GLU A 28 14.12 -3.72 21.00
CA GLU A 28 15.36 -4.28 21.59
C GLU A 28 15.28 -5.79 21.76
N LYS A 29 14.12 -6.32 22.08
CA LYS A 29 13.93 -7.77 22.29
C LYS A 29 14.02 -8.55 20.99
N ALA A 30 13.40 -8.07 19.92
CA ALA A 30 13.42 -8.67 18.61
C ALA A 30 14.63 -8.25 17.77
N LYS A 31 15.33 -7.18 18.17
CA LYS A 31 16.42 -6.54 17.44
C LYS A 31 16.00 -6.08 16.05
N GLU A 32 14.87 -5.40 15.98
CA GLU A 32 14.23 -4.93 14.76
C GLU A 32 13.99 -3.43 14.78
N LYS A 33 14.22 -2.76 13.66
CA LYS A 33 13.70 -1.41 13.42
C LYS A 33 12.21 -1.51 13.13
N VAL A 34 11.42 -0.61 13.71
CA VAL A 34 9.95 -0.60 13.59
C VAL A 34 9.47 0.80 13.23
N ALA A 35 8.49 0.88 12.33
CA ALA A 35 7.77 2.11 12.02
C ALA A 35 6.26 1.84 11.96
N PHE A 36 5.50 2.78 12.49
CA PHE A 36 4.04 2.80 12.37
C PHE A 36 3.64 3.86 11.35
N LEU A 37 2.95 3.44 10.31
CA LEU A 37 2.56 4.23 9.15
C LEU A 37 1.04 4.28 9.11
N GLN A 38 0.45 5.47 9.13
CA GLN A 38 -1.00 5.63 9.23
C GLN A 38 -1.57 6.56 8.16
N ILE A 39 -2.71 6.16 7.60
CA ILE A 39 -3.58 7.01 6.81
C ILE A 39 -5.00 6.88 7.37
N GLN A 40 -5.63 8.00 7.76
CA GLN A 40 -6.89 7.99 8.48
C GLN A 40 -6.83 7.07 9.71
N ASN A 41 -7.66 6.02 9.77
CA ASN A 41 -7.66 5.02 10.86
C ASN A 41 -7.00 3.69 10.48
N TYR A 42 -6.35 3.60 9.31
CA TYR A 42 -5.59 2.43 8.89
C TYR A 42 -4.12 2.59 9.24
N CYS A 43 -3.59 1.67 10.04
CA CYS A 43 -2.22 1.71 10.53
C CYS A 43 -1.46 0.44 10.17
N ILE A 44 -0.28 0.60 9.59
CA ILE A 44 0.67 -0.48 9.29
C ILE A 44 1.80 -0.40 10.30
N GLU A 45 2.03 -1.47 11.05
CA GLU A 45 3.26 -1.68 11.80
C GLU A 45 4.25 -2.40 10.88
N SER A 46 5.28 -1.72 10.40
CA SER A 46 6.31 -2.33 9.58
C SER A 46 7.58 -2.55 10.39
N PHE A 47 8.15 -3.73 10.29
CA PHE A 47 9.33 -4.15 11.05
C PHE A 47 10.34 -4.85 10.16
N GLU A 48 11.62 -4.43 10.29
CA GLU A 48 12.72 -4.91 9.44
C GLU A 48 13.34 -6.17 10.05
N ASN A 49 12.86 -7.33 9.60
CA ASN A 49 13.36 -8.63 10.04
C ASN A 49 13.98 -9.47 8.90
N GLY A 50 14.04 -8.93 7.69
CA GLY A 50 14.56 -9.65 6.53
C GLY A 50 13.69 -10.82 6.06
N GLN A 51 12.42 -10.87 6.49
CA GLN A 51 11.51 -11.99 6.22
C GLN A 51 10.23 -11.54 5.50
N ALA A 52 10.34 -10.53 4.63
CA ALA A 52 9.24 -10.15 3.76
C ALA A 52 8.84 -11.35 2.90
N VAL A 53 7.53 -11.65 2.84
CA VAL A 53 7.02 -12.82 2.12
C VAL A 53 7.29 -12.72 0.61
N MET A 54 7.28 -11.51 0.05
CA MET A 54 7.51 -11.22 -1.37
C MET A 54 6.55 -11.99 -2.29
N ALA A 55 5.32 -12.21 -1.83
CA ALA A 55 4.26 -12.93 -2.51
C ALA A 55 2.91 -12.57 -1.89
N ASP A 56 1.81 -13.01 -2.51
CA ASP A 56 0.48 -12.88 -1.92
C ASP A 56 0.39 -13.66 -0.60
N GLY A 57 -0.19 -13.04 0.42
CA GLY A 57 -0.49 -13.66 1.70
C GLY A 57 -1.97 -14.06 1.82
N ALA A 58 -2.43 -14.34 3.04
CA ALA A 58 -3.85 -14.60 3.32
C ALA A 58 -4.73 -13.41 2.89
N TYR A 59 -4.27 -12.19 3.13
CA TYR A 59 -4.78 -11.00 2.45
C TYR A 59 -4.00 -10.80 1.16
N GLN A 60 -4.68 -10.87 0.01
CA GLN A 60 -4.05 -10.68 -1.29
C GLN A 60 -3.76 -9.20 -1.57
N HIS A 61 -4.68 -8.32 -1.21
CA HIS A 61 -4.53 -6.88 -1.40
C HIS A 61 -5.27 -6.08 -0.31
N VAL A 62 -4.93 -4.82 -0.22
CA VAL A 62 -5.64 -3.82 0.56
C VAL A 62 -6.21 -2.79 -0.41
N ALA A 63 -7.48 -2.43 -0.27
CA ALA A 63 -8.14 -1.43 -1.09
C ALA A 63 -8.24 -0.09 -0.34
N LEU A 64 -7.83 0.97 -1.01
CA LEU A 64 -7.92 2.35 -0.54
C LEU A 64 -8.96 3.10 -1.38
N ASP A 65 -10.01 3.62 -0.74
CA ASP A 65 -11.01 4.43 -1.41
C ASP A 65 -10.40 5.77 -1.85
N VAL A 66 -10.65 6.16 -3.10
CA VAL A 66 -10.26 7.45 -3.65
C VAL A 66 -11.47 8.19 -4.24
N ARG A 67 -11.40 9.51 -4.27
CA ARG A 67 -12.49 10.34 -4.80
C ARG A 67 -12.49 10.47 -6.32
N ASP A 68 -11.30 10.44 -6.92
CA ASP A 68 -11.09 10.59 -8.35
C ASP A 68 -10.02 9.58 -8.80
N ILE A 69 -10.48 8.48 -9.35
CA ILE A 69 -9.63 7.35 -9.74
C ILE A 69 -8.76 7.70 -10.95
N GLU A 70 -9.26 8.53 -11.87
CA GLU A 70 -8.51 8.97 -13.04
C GLU A 70 -7.35 9.88 -12.65
N GLU A 71 -7.58 10.82 -11.73
CA GLU A 71 -6.53 11.69 -11.20
C GLU A 71 -5.49 10.87 -10.42
N MET A 72 -5.93 9.93 -9.60
CA MET A 72 -5.02 9.06 -8.85
C MET A 72 -4.19 8.20 -9.80
N TYR A 73 -4.80 7.58 -10.80
CA TYR A 73 -4.10 6.78 -11.80
C TYR A 73 -3.02 7.59 -12.54
N LYS A 74 -3.36 8.81 -12.95
CA LYS A 74 -2.41 9.72 -13.58
C LYS A 74 -1.20 10.00 -12.69
N LYS A 75 -1.42 10.34 -11.42
CA LYS A 75 -0.35 10.59 -10.44
C LYS A 75 0.53 9.36 -10.25
N ILE A 76 -0.07 8.19 -10.14
CA ILE A 76 0.64 6.92 -10.00
C ILE A 76 1.54 6.66 -11.21
N CYS A 77 1.03 6.81 -12.42
CA CYS A 77 1.81 6.62 -13.64
C CYS A 77 2.95 7.64 -13.78
N GLU A 78 2.69 8.92 -13.47
CA GLU A 78 3.70 9.98 -13.54
C GLU A 78 4.84 9.81 -12.52
N ASN A 79 4.60 9.13 -11.40
CA ASN A 79 5.58 8.89 -10.35
C ASN A 79 6.28 7.52 -10.43
N GLY A 80 6.06 6.78 -11.50
CA GLY A 80 6.82 5.56 -11.82
C GLY A 80 6.49 4.33 -10.96
N TYR A 81 5.29 4.24 -10.37
CA TYR A 81 4.85 3.05 -9.66
C TYR A 81 4.59 1.87 -10.61
N GLU A 82 4.80 0.67 -10.12
CA GLU A 82 4.46 -0.55 -10.85
C GLU A 82 2.95 -0.81 -10.81
N VAL A 83 2.25 -0.44 -11.89
CA VAL A 83 0.82 -0.76 -12.07
C VAL A 83 0.71 -2.20 -12.56
N ILE A 84 -0.10 -3.02 -11.89
CA ILE A 84 -0.25 -4.46 -12.18
C ILE A 84 -1.59 -4.84 -12.81
N THR A 85 -2.52 -3.89 -12.93
CA THR A 85 -3.76 -4.03 -13.72
C THR A 85 -3.57 -3.48 -15.13
N ASP A 86 -4.46 -3.83 -16.04
CA ASP A 86 -4.48 -3.27 -17.41
C ASP A 86 -5.18 -1.90 -17.41
N GLY A 87 -4.53 -0.92 -16.78
CA GLY A 87 -5.10 0.41 -16.57
C GLY A 87 -6.19 0.42 -15.49
N ILE A 88 -7.13 1.35 -15.63
CA ILE A 88 -8.31 1.42 -14.77
C ILE A 88 -9.35 0.41 -15.27
N GLU A 89 -9.72 -0.52 -14.40
CA GLU A 89 -10.73 -1.52 -14.66
C GLU A 89 -12.06 -1.15 -13.99
N GLN A 90 -13.15 -1.77 -14.43
CA GLN A 90 -14.49 -1.54 -13.87
C GLN A 90 -15.23 -2.85 -13.65
N LEU A 91 -15.93 -2.94 -12.50
CA LEU A 91 -16.76 -4.08 -12.13
C LEU A 91 -18.17 -3.59 -11.73
N PRO A 92 -19.21 -4.40 -11.98
CA PRO A 92 -20.59 -4.04 -11.67
C PRO A 92 -20.95 -4.31 -10.20
N PHE A 93 -20.07 -3.92 -9.27
CA PHE A 93 -20.30 -4.08 -7.85
C PHE A 93 -20.92 -2.82 -7.27
N TRP A 94 -21.64 -2.96 -6.15
CA TRP A 94 -22.46 -1.90 -5.53
C TRP A 94 -23.55 -1.37 -6.49
N ASP A 95 -24.17 -0.26 -6.15
CA ASP A 95 -25.34 0.24 -6.89
C ASP A 95 -25.04 0.67 -8.32
N ASN A 96 -23.88 1.28 -8.54
CA ASN A 96 -23.51 1.88 -9.82
C ASN A 96 -22.17 1.38 -10.39
N GLY A 97 -21.57 0.38 -9.75
CA GLY A 97 -20.26 -0.14 -10.15
C GLY A 97 -19.10 0.44 -9.35
N VAL A 98 -17.93 -0.06 -9.62
CA VAL A 98 -16.66 0.39 -9.04
C VAL A 98 -15.59 0.45 -10.12
N LYS A 99 -14.79 1.48 -10.11
CA LYS A 99 -13.54 1.56 -10.86
C LYS A 99 -12.36 1.30 -9.93
N PHE A 100 -11.35 0.61 -10.41
CA PHE A 100 -10.16 0.31 -9.62
C PHE A 100 -8.93 0.10 -10.50
N PHE A 101 -7.77 0.19 -9.89
CA PHE A 101 -6.50 -0.30 -10.41
C PHE A 101 -5.60 -0.71 -9.22
N MET A 102 -4.57 -1.51 -9.50
CA MET A 102 -3.65 -1.99 -8.47
C MET A 102 -2.21 -1.63 -8.79
N ILE A 103 -1.44 -1.40 -7.74
CA ILE A 103 0.02 -1.23 -7.79
C ILE A 103 0.70 -2.26 -6.90
N LYS A 104 2.00 -2.44 -7.11
CA LYS A 104 2.84 -3.28 -6.26
C LYS A 104 3.78 -2.42 -5.41
N GLY A 105 3.89 -2.76 -4.14
CA GLY A 105 4.81 -2.13 -3.20
C GLY A 105 6.17 -2.85 -3.13
N PRO A 106 7.11 -2.32 -2.31
CA PRO A 106 8.49 -2.84 -2.21
C PRO A 106 8.60 -4.23 -1.59
N ASN A 107 7.57 -4.70 -0.90
CA ASN A 107 7.50 -6.05 -0.33
C ASN A 107 6.59 -6.97 -1.16
N GLU A 108 6.35 -6.63 -2.44
CA GLU A 108 5.41 -7.30 -3.34
C GLU A 108 3.94 -7.22 -2.88
N GLU A 109 3.63 -6.37 -1.91
CA GLU A 109 2.25 -6.13 -1.48
C GLU A 109 1.43 -5.48 -2.60
N ARG A 110 0.18 -5.89 -2.74
CA ARG A 110 -0.76 -5.31 -3.69
C ARG A 110 -1.60 -4.24 -3.01
N ILE A 111 -1.60 -3.05 -3.57
CA ILE A 111 -2.44 -1.93 -3.13
C ILE A 111 -3.43 -1.62 -4.25
N GLU A 112 -4.70 -1.76 -3.95
CA GLU A 112 -5.79 -1.34 -4.83
C GLU A 112 -6.19 0.10 -4.52
N PHE A 113 -6.38 0.91 -5.54
CA PHE A 113 -7.14 2.16 -5.45
C PHE A 113 -8.49 1.93 -6.07
N CYS A 114 -9.56 2.31 -5.39
CA CYS A 114 -10.92 2.09 -5.88
C CYS A 114 -11.81 3.31 -5.67
N GLN A 115 -12.77 3.48 -6.58
CA GLN A 115 -13.82 4.49 -6.50
C GLN A 115 -15.16 3.81 -6.77
N LYS A 116 -16.04 3.83 -5.79
CA LYS A 116 -17.44 3.45 -5.98
C LYS A 116 -18.17 4.55 -6.75
N LEU A 117 -18.91 4.16 -7.78
CA LEU A 117 -19.60 5.08 -8.67
C LEU A 117 -21.01 5.44 -8.15
#